data_29efa136f487bcd0ffb13b5824c7779d
#
_entry.id   29efa136f487bcd0ffb13b5824c7779d
#
_cell.length_a   1.000
_cell.length_b   1.000
_cell.length_c   1.000
_cell.angle_alpha   90.00
_cell.angle_beta   90.00
_cell.angle_gamma   90.00
#
_symmetry.space_group_name_H-M   'P 1'
#
loop_
_entity.id
_entity.type
_entity.pdbx_description
1 polymer ?
#
loop_
_entity_poly.entity_id
_entity_poly.type
_entity_poly.pdbx_seq_one_letter_code
_entity_poly.pdbx_strand_id
1 'polypeptide(L)'
;NDYITRYLSNDYAVKWLNQATKAVQLGEKKVADGEAELYPYYKNVIQMARIWRAYLNSEVSDGFGPIPALDAFSGVPGEYDSVEAIYTFILKELKEAEAALDPSIDMSPMSAEDAFYAGNVNMWKKYANSLRMRLAMRIVNANPQLAESEFEDAASKGYISSLSELAGVQEKDGWSDLTSVMSRTWNAQAMSVTFKNLVVGLGNSEFPLPDSLKMHLKNPHTYMGLYLDKHFPLTTNDPCAGFYFDGIPQYVDPRAPKLFSVVGWNDGVVYSDYIGAASEVKPVSLFDPNDNTKPVLTIDPKYTWGTWVAGEWDVKGSLATELTGKNYNYPSISKQYRMSTQKRVYFGPWESYFLLAEAGVRGWNVPGSPKSNYENGVTASFEYHGLLSEVGAYLSSTEYNRIGTSVNFDHTAEAKPYIVNYVDPYTKENKTMTYTYPKNSIYRGGAYNNDAMTKIFTQKYIAQVPWLPEEAWSDHRRIGLPFFENQAVEKD
;
A
#
# COMPACT_ATOMS: atom_id res chain seq x y z
N ASN A 1 8.56 -24.26 5.76
CA ASN A 1 9.37 -23.40 6.57
C ASN A 1 8.71 -22.06 6.72
N ASP A 2 8.06 -21.93 7.82
CA ASP A 2 7.00 -21.01 7.98
C ASP A 2 7.44 -19.82 8.84
N TYR A 3 8.16 -18.90 8.19
CA TYR A 3 8.58 -17.66 8.82
C TYR A 3 7.39 -16.78 9.24
N ILE A 4 6.32 -16.80 8.48
CA ILE A 4 5.13 -15.97 8.74
C ILE A 4 4.40 -16.48 9.98
N THR A 5 4.11 -17.78 10.08
CA THR A 5 3.49 -18.37 11.30
C THR A 5 4.40 -18.20 12.51
N ARG A 6 5.71 -18.37 12.35
CA ARG A 6 6.66 -18.14 13.44
C ARG A 6 6.71 -16.68 13.88
N TYR A 7 6.73 -15.75 12.94
CA TYR A 7 6.68 -14.31 13.24
C TYR A 7 5.38 -13.96 13.96
N LEU A 8 4.25 -14.44 13.45
CA LEU A 8 2.96 -14.24 14.08
C LEU A 8 2.88 -14.81 15.50
N SER A 9 3.24 -16.07 15.70
CA SER A 9 3.13 -16.72 17.01
C SER A 9 4.13 -16.17 18.03
N ASN A 10 5.40 -15.96 17.63
CA ASN A 10 6.44 -15.61 18.58
C ASN A 10 6.60 -14.11 18.81
N ASP A 11 6.39 -13.30 17.77
CA ASP A 11 6.61 -11.86 17.87
C ASP A 11 5.29 -11.10 18.02
N TYR A 12 4.34 -11.33 17.17
CA TYR A 12 3.11 -10.56 17.16
C TYR A 12 2.17 -10.93 18.32
N ALA A 13 1.75 -12.20 18.41
CA ALA A 13 0.83 -12.64 19.44
C ALA A 13 1.48 -12.66 20.83
N VAL A 14 2.64 -13.32 20.98
CA VAL A 14 3.27 -13.53 22.28
C VAL A 14 3.90 -12.25 22.84
N LYS A 15 4.50 -11.40 21.99
CA LYS A 15 5.15 -10.18 22.45
C LYS A 15 4.16 -9.00 22.40
N TRP A 16 3.74 -8.57 21.23
CA TRP A 16 3.06 -7.28 21.08
C TRP A 16 1.62 -7.30 21.60
N LEU A 17 0.82 -8.28 21.18
CA LEU A 17 -0.58 -8.38 21.64
C LEU A 17 -0.67 -8.72 23.12
N ASN A 18 0.23 -9.61 23.62
CA ASN A 18 0.32 -9.93 25.04
C ASN A 18 0.72 -8.68 25.85
N GLN A 19 1.70 -7.90 25.40
CA GLN A 19 2.13 -6.68 26.12
C GLN A 19 1.00 -5.64 26.15
N ALA A 20 0.30 -5.43 25.03
CA ALA A 20 -0.84 -4.51 25.00
C ALA A 20 -1.96 -4.96 25.94
N THR A 21 -2.27 -6.27 25.96
CA THR A 21 -3.28 -6.83 26.85
C THR A 21 -2.88 -6.71 28.33
N LYS A 22 -1.62 -7.02 28.64
CA LYS A 22 -1.09 -6.86 30.01
C LYS A 22 -1.04 -5.41 30.47
N ALA A 23 -0.77 -4.47 29.56
CA ALA A 23 -0.81 -3.04 29.90
C ALA A 23 -2.24 -2.61 30.31
N VAL A 24 -3.27 -3.10 29.62
CA VAL A 24 -4.67 -2.88 30.02
C VAL A 24 -4.93 -3.50 31.39
N GLN A 25 -4.65 -4.81 31.58
CA GLN A 25 -4.93 -5.53 32.83
C GLN A 25 -4.20 -4.91 34.04
N LEU A 26 -2.92 -4.57 33.87
CA LEU A 26 -2.13 -3.95 34.93
C LEU A 26 -2.64 -2.54 35.26
N GLY A 27 -2.96 -1.75 34.24
CA GLY A 27 -3.51 -0.42 34.43
C GLY A 27 -4.85 -0.44 35.16
N GLU A 28 -5.77 -1.33 34.77
CA GLU A 28 -7.07 -1.52 35.44
C GLU A 28 -6.88 -1.93 36.91
N LYS A 29 -5.93 -2.86 37.18
CA LYS A 29 -5.58 -3.22 38.56
C LYS A 29 -5.07 -2.04 39.36
N LYS A 30 -4.16 -1.22 38.81
CA LYS A 30 -3.64 -0.03 39.48
C LYS A 30 -4.73 1.01 39.81
N VAL A 31 -5.68 1.19 38.89
CA VAL A 31 -6.84 2.03 39.14
C VAL A 31 -7.72 1.47 40.26
N ALA A 32 -7.98 0.16 40.26
CA ALA A 32 -8.74 -0.51 41.31
C ALA A 32 -8.07 -0.47 42.68
N ASP A 33 -6.74 -0.53 42.71
CA ASP A 33 -5.92 -0.41 43.93
C ASP A 33 -5.81 1.04 44.44
N GLY A 34 -6.44 2.03 43.77
CA GLY A 34 -6.45 3.44 44.15
C GLY A 34 -5.24 4.25 43.72
N GLU A 35 -4.27 3.65 42.97
CA GLU A 35 -3.07 4.35 42.50
C GLU A 35 -3.37 5.51 41.54
N ALA A 36 -4.54 5.51 40.87
CA ALA A 36 -4.95 6.60 40.00
C ALA A 36 -5.24 7.93 40.70
N GLU A 37 -5.32 7.94 42.03
CA GLU A 37 -5.39 9.19 42.82
C GLU A 37 -4.03 9.92 42.79
N LEU A 38 -2.94 9.17 42.81
CA LEU A 38 -1.57 9.69 42.74
C LEU A 38 -1.07 9.85 41.30
N TYR A 39 -1.53 8.97 40.42
CA TYR A 39 -1.08 8.87 39.02
C TYR A 39 -2.28 8.86 38.05
N PRO A 40 -2.99 10.00 37.89
CA PRO A 40 -4.22 10.09 37.10
C PRO A 40 -4.04 9.63 35.64
N TYR A 41 -2.82 9.77 35.07
CA TYR A 41 -2.53 9.40 33.70
C TYR A 41 -2.73 7.90 33.42
N TYR A 42 -2.73 7.02 34.43
CA TYR A 42 -3.08 5.60 34.21
C TYR A 42 -4.43 5.42 33.52
N LYS A 43 -5.41 6.27 33.80
CA LYS A 43 -6.73 6.21 33.15
C LYS A 43 -6.62 6.35 31.63
N ASN A 44 -5.79 7.27 31.13
CA ASN A 44 -5.58 7.46 29.69
C ASN A 44 -4.67 6.37 29.09
N VAL A 45 -3.62 5.95 29.81
CA VAL A 45 -2.72 4.88 29.34
C VAL A 45 -3.48 3.58 29.06
N ILE A 46 -4.46 3.24 29.91
CA ILE A 46 -5.33 2.09 29.68
C ILE A 46 -6.05 2.23 28.34
N GLN A 47 -6.63 3.39 28.06
CA GLN A 47 -7.38 3.60 26.83
C GLN A 47 -6.46 3.58 25.58
N MET A 48 -5.27 4.16 25.65
CA MET A 48 -4.27 4.07 24.59
C MET A 48 -3.86 2.62 24.32
N ALA A 49 -3.66 1.83 25.39
CA ALA A 49 -3.35 0.40 25.26
C ALA A 49 -4.54 -0.40 24.68
N ARG A 50 -5.79 -0.07 25.01
CA ARG A 50 -7.00 -0.66 24.40
C ARG A 50 -7.07 -0.36 22.90
N ILE A 51 -6.82 0.88 22.49
CA ILE A 51 -6.79 1.28 21.06
C ILE A 51 -5.72 0.49 20.31
N TRP A 52 -4.51 0.40 20.88
CA TRP A 52 -3.42 -0.36 20.27
C TRP A 52 -3.72 -1.87 20.20
N ARG A 53 -4.31 -2.43 21.25
CA ARG A 53 -4.76 -3.84 21.27
C ARG A 53 -5.80 -4.11 20.19
N ALA A 54 -6.74 -3.20 19.96
CA ALA A 54 -7.75 -3.32 18.90
C ALA A 54 -7.08 -3.35 17.51
N TYR A 55 -6.11 -2.48 17.27
CA TYR A 55 -5.31 -2.51 16.03
C TYR A 55 -4.61 -3.86 15.84
N LEU A 56 -3.89 -4.35 16.87
CA LEU A 56 -3.17 -5.61 16.78
C LEU A 56 -4.09 -6.81 16.54
N ASN A 57 -5.25 -6.86 17.19
CA ASN A 57 -6.23 -7.92 16.94
C ASN A 57 -6.77 -7.88 15.51
N SER A 58 -7.00 -6.69 14.94
CA SER A 58 -7.46 -6.57 13.57
C SER A 58 -6.42 -7.11 12.57
N GLU A 59 -5.15 -6.77 12.73
CA GLU A 59 -4.05 -7.24 11.87
C GLU A 59 -3.95 -8.76 11.87
N VAL A 60 -3.98 -9.37 13.05
CA VAL A 60 -3.89 -10.83 13.18
C VAL A 60 -5.13 -11.51 12.59
N SER A 61 -6.32 -11.02 12.90
CA SER A 61 -7.56 -11.61 12.40
C SER A 61 -7.71 -11.45 10.89
N ASP A 62 -7.29 -10.31 10.33
CA ASP A 62 -7.32 -10.08 8.87
C ASP A 62 -6.38 -11.04 8.11
N GLY A 63 -5.25 -11.38 8.70
CA GLY A 63 -4.27 -12.29 8.11
C GLY A 63 -4.63 -13.78 8.28
N PHE A 64 -5.24 -14.16 9.40
CA PHE A 64 -5.38 -15.57 9.80
C PHE A 64 -6.84 -16.01 10.09
N GLY A 65 -7.79 -15.10 10.15
CA GLY A 65 -9.19 -15.39 10.46
C GLY A 65 -9.44 -15.52 11.96
N PRO A 66 -10.11 -16.61 12.43
CA PRO A 66 -10.37 -16.85 13.84
C PRO A 66 -9.09 -16.92 14.67
N ILE A 67 -9.06 -16.20 15.79
CA ILE A 67 -7.95 -16.21 16.77
C ILE A 67 -8.50 -16.15 18.19
N PRO A 68 -7.75 -16.56 19.23
CA PRO A 68 -8.09 -16.30 20.62
C PRO A 68 -7.88 -14.79 20.91
N ALA A 69 -8.94 -14.00 20.93
CA ALA A 69 -8.87 -12.55 21.13
C ALA A 69 -9.53 -12.08 22.42
N LEU A 70 -10.73 -12.58 22.73
CA LEU A 70 -11.56 -12.10 23.85
C LEU A 70 -10.96 -12.51 25.20
N ASP A 71 -10.58 -13.76 25.33
CA ASP A 71 -9.99 -14.32 26.55
C ASP A 71 -8.47 -14.51 26.45
N ALA A 72 -7.83 -13.83 25.48
CA ALA A 72 -6.40 -13.91 25.29
C ALA A 72 -5.65 -13.52 26.57
N PHE A 73 -4.64 -14.37 26.92
CA PHE A 73 -3.76 -14.13 28.08
C PHE A 73 -4.46 -14.17 29.46
N SER A 74 -5.60 -14.84 29.55
CA SER A 74 -6.31 -15.08 30.83
C SER A 74 -5.59 -16.09 31.75
N GLY A 75 -4.57 -16.77 31.23
CA GLY A 75 -3.83 -17.82 31.95
C GLY A 75 -4.33 -19.23 31.69
N VAL A 76 -5.38 -19.39 30.92
CA VAL A 76 -5.89 -20.66 30.39
C VAL A 76 -5.83 -20.64 28.86
N PRO A 77 -5.71 -21.81 28.18
CA PRO A 77 -5.81 -21.84 26.73
C PRO A 77 -7.15 -21.27 26.27
N GLY A 78 -7.09 -20.22 25.45
CA GLY A 78 -8.30 -19.61 24.86
C GLY A 78 -8.85 -20.45 23.72
N GLU A 79 -10.16 -20.40 23.53
CA GLU A 79 -10.78 -20.89 22.31
C GLU A 79 -10.59 -19.90 21.16
N TYR A 80 -10.77 -20.36 19.92
CA TYR A 80 -10.73 -19.47 18.76
C TYR A 80 -12.06 -18.73 18.63
N ASP A 81 -12.00 -17.42 18.76
CA ASP A 81 -13.15 -16.54 18.52
C ASP A 81 -13.43 -16.41 17.04
N SER A 82 -14.69 -16.33 16.65
CA SER A 82 -15.06 -16.05 15.26
C SER A 82 -14.61 -14.63 14.86
N VAL A 83 -14.35 -14.42 13.57
CA VAL A 83 -14.03 -13.08 13.04
C VAL A 83 -15.13 -12.06 13.38
N GLU A 84 -16.39 -12.46 13.36
CA GLU A 84 -17.52 -11.63 13.77
C GLU A 84 -17.42 -11.19 15.25
N ALA A 85 -17.12 -12.11 16.16
CA ALA A 85 -16.94 -11.81 17.57
C ALA A 85 -15.76 -10.88 17.80
N ILE A 86 -14.64 -11.13 17.11
CA ILE A 86 -13.44 -10.27 17.17
C ILE A 86 -13.75 -8.85 16.69
N TYR A 87 -14.39 -8.70 15.54
CA TYR A 87 -14.74 -7.36 15.02
C TYR A 87 -15.76 -6.63 15.89
N THR A 88 -16.73 -7.33 16.44
CA THR A 88 -17.66 -6.75 17.43
C THR A 88 -16.92 -6.25 18.68
N PHE A 89 -15.98 -7.04 19.17
CA PHE A 89 -15.12 -6.68 20.31
C PHE A 89 -14.25 -5.46 20.02
N ILE A 90 -13.48 -5.45 18.91
CA ILE A 90 -12.54 -4.35 18.63
C ILE A 90 -13.24 -3.03 18.30
N LEU A 91 -14.39 -3.05 17.62
CA LEU A 91 -15.19 -1.84 17.38
C LEU A 91 -15.72 -1.25 18.69
N LYS A 92 -16.22 -2.10 19.59
CA LYS A 92 -16.63 -1.70 20.93
C LYS A 92 -15.47 -1.14 21.75
N GLU A 93 -14.30 -1.82 21.74
CA GLU A 93 -13.08 -1.35 22.41
C GLU A 93 -12.68 0.04 21.98
N LEU A 94 -12.65 0.30 20.66
CA LEU A 94 -12.28 1.61 20.12
C LEU A 94 -13.27 2.71 20.53
N LYS A 95 -14.57 2.41 20.48
CA LYS A 95 -15.64 3.34 20.88
C LYS A 95 -15.57 3.72 22.34
N GLU A 96 -15.42 2.73 23.21
CA GLU A 96 -15.36 2.94 24.65
C GLU A 96 -14.04 3.61 25.06
N ALA A 97 -12.92 3.21 24.50
CA ALA A 97 -11.63 3.79 24.79
C ALA A 97 -11.57 5.27 24.37
N GLU A 98 -12.08 5.60 23.17
CA GLU A 98 -12.19 6.99 22.74
C GLU A 98 -13.04 7.84 23.70
N ALA A 99 -14.19 7.33 24.09
CA ALA A 99 -15.09 8.04 25.02
C ALA A 99 -14.49 8.23 26.43
N ALA A 100 -13.66 7.28 26.89
CA ALA A 100 -13.01 7.30 28.20
C ALA A 100 -11.70 8.09 28.26
N LEU A 101 -11.12 8.46 27.13
CA LEU A 101 -9.94 9.33 27.07
C LEU A 101 -10.29 10.74 27.57
N ASP A 102 -9.57 11.20 28.60
CA ASP A 102 -9.78 12.50 29.26
C ASP A 102 -8.61 13.46 28.96
N PRO A 103 -8.82 14.47 28.09
CA PRO A 103 -7.78 15.46 27.75
C PRO A 103 -7.38 16.39 28.90
N SER A 104 -8.14 16.42 30.00
CA SER A 104 -7.84 17.26 31.18
C SER A 104 -6.72 16.66 32.05
N ILE A 105 -6.43 15.37 31.89
CA ILE A 105 -5.39 14.69 32.66
C ILE A 105 -4.00 15.04 32.09
N ASP A 106 -3.07 15.44 32.97
CA ASP A 106 -1.70 15.69 32.59
C ASP A 106 -0.99 14.38 32.17
N MET A 107 -0.56 14.34 30.93
CA MET A 107 0.15 13.23 30.31
C MET A 107 1.67 13.46 30.21
N SER A 108 2.19 14.55 30.76
CA SER A 108 3.63 14.87 30.69
C SER A 108 4.56 13.73 31.20
N PRO A 109 4.16 12.94 32.23
CA PRO A 109 4.97 11.79 32.65
C PRO A 109 5.08 10.68 31.60
N MET A 110 4.18 10.64 30.62
CA MET A 110 4.12 9.62 29.57
C MET A 110 4.59 10.12 28.22
N SER A 111 4.98 11.39 28.10
CA SER A 111 5.30 12.01 26.79
C SER A 111 6.49 11.37 26.09
N ALA A 112 7.49 10.92 26.83
CA ALA A 112 8.67 10.24 26.28
C ALA A 112 8.39 8.77 25.90
N GLU A 113 7.36 8.18 26.48
CA GLU A 113 7.02 6.76 26.29
C GLU A 113 5.97 6.57 25.17
N ASP A 114 5.23 7.61 24.83
CA ASP A 114 4.27 7.58 23.72
C ASP A 114 4.92 8.00 22.41
N ALA A 115 5.35 7.01 21.64
CA ALA A 115 6.00 7.21 20.36
C ALA A 115 5.08 7.75 19.26
N PHE A 116 3.75 7.68 19.43
CA PHE A 116 2.79 8.20 18.45
C PHE A 116 2.59 9.70 18.59
N TYR A 117 2.20 10.16 19.79
CA TYR A 117 1.68 11.52 19.99
C TYR A 117 2.22 12.22 21.22
N ALA A 118 3.26 11.65 21.86
CA ALA A 118 3.90 12.22 23.06
C ALA A 118 2.88 12.57 24.18
N GLY A 119 1.89 11.72 24.38
CA GLY A 119 0.84 11.90 25.38
C GLY A 119 -0.34 12.79 24.95
N ASN A 120 -0.41 13.22 23.70
CA ASN A 120 -1.52 14.06 23.23
C ASN A 120 -2.82 13.24 23.11
N VAL A 121 -3.68 13.37 24.11
CA VAL A 121 -4.95 12.63 24.23
C VAL A 121 -5.92 12.93 23.07
N ASN A 122 -5.98 14.18 22.60
CA ASN A 122 -6.87 14.54 21.50
C ASN A 122 -6.46 13.86 20.18
N MET A 123 -5.16 13.67 19.96
CA MET A 123 -4.68 12.91 18.79
C MET A 123 -5.00 11.42 18.91
N TRP A 124 -4.91 10.85 20.09
CA TRP A 124 -5.33 9.46 20.33
C TRP A 124 -6.84 9.27 20.11
N LYS A 125 -7.69 10.24 20.49
CA LYS A 125 -9.13 10.20 20.16
C LYS A 125 -9.36 10.18 18.65
N LYS A 126 -8.68 11.05 17.90
CA LYS A 126 -8.76 11.06 16.43
C LYS A 126 -8.28 9.77 15.81
N TYR A 127 -7.17 9.21 16.31
CA TYR A 127 -6.67 7.91 15.82
C TYR A 127 -7.67 6.78 16.09
N ALA A 128 -8.26 6.72 17.29
CA ALA A 128 -9.27 5.71 17.63
C ALA A 128 -10.47 5.77 16.69
N ASN A 129 -11.00 6.97 16.41
CA ASN A 129 -12.11 7.15 15.48
C ASN A 129 -11.73 6.80 14.05
N SER A 130 -10.53 7.20 13.58
CA SER A 130 -10.04 6.88 12.25
C SER A 130 -9.86 5.37 12.04
N LEU A 131 -9.28 4.69 13.02
CA LEU A 131 -9.15 3.23 13.02
C LEU A 131 -10.53 2.55 13.05
N ARG A 132 -11.47 3.09 13.85
CA ARG A 132 -12.84 2.58 13.90
C ARG A 132 -13.56 2.74 12.55
N MET A 133 -13.36 3.86 11.83
CA MET A 133 -13.87 4.04 10.47
C MET A 133 -13.30 2.98 9.52
N ARG A 134 -11.98 2.72 9.54
CA ARG A 134 -11.34 1.67 8.75
C ARG A 134 -11.97 0.30 9.00
N LEU A 135 -12.07 -0.09 10.27
CA LEU A 135 -12.54 -1.42 10.66
C LEU A 135 -14.05 -1.59 10.48
N ALA A 136 -14.85 -0.53 10.69
CA ALA A 136 -16.27 -0.55 10.35
C ALA A 136 -16.49 -0.73 8.84
N MET A 137 -15.76 -0.01 8.00
CA MET A 137 -15.84 -0.19 6.54
C MET A 137 -15.43 -1.60 6.12
N ARG A 138 -14.50 -2.25 6.82
CA ARG A 138 -14.03 -3.60 6.51
C ARG A 138 -15.14 -4.65 6.56
N ILE A 139 -16.09 -4.51 7.46
CA ILE A 139 -17.21 -5.45 7.64
C ILE A 139 -18.47 -5.09 6.85
N VAL A 140 -18.42 -4.11 5.95
CA VAL A 140 -19.59 -3.58 5.25
C VAL A 140 -20.40 -4.63 4.49
N ASN A 141 -19.76 -5.66 3.98
CA ASN A 141 -20.44 -6.76 3.28
C ASN A 141 -20.95 -7.87 4.22
N ALA A 142 -20.33 -8.01 5.40
CA ALA A 142 -20.71 -9.02 6.37
C ALA A 142 -21.81 -8.54 7.32
N ASN A 143 -21.74 -7.28 7.77
CA ASN A 143 -22.73 -6.65 8.64
C ASN A 143 -22.90 -5.17 8.24
N PRO A 144 -23.69 -4.86 7.19
CA PRO A 144 -23.86 -3.50 6.68
C PRO A 144 -24.38 -2.50 7.73
N GLN A 145 -25.33 -2.92 8.56
CA GLN A 145 -25.96 -2.04 9.54
C GLN A 145 -24.98 -1.64 10.65
N LEU A 146 -24.21 -2.58 11.17
CA LEU A 146 -23.16 -2.31 12.15
C LEU A 146 -22.07 -1.43 11.54
N ALA A 147 -21.65 -1.75 10.30
CA ALA A 147 -20.65 -0.99 9.57
C ALA A 147 -21.04 0.48 9.42
N GLU A 148 -22.25 0.76 8.94
CA GLU A 148 -22.78 2.11 8.77
C GLU A 148 -22.85 2.85 10.09
N SER A 149 -23.50 2.27 11.10
CA SER A 149 -23.69 2.93 12.40
C SER A 149 -22.37 3.24 13.13
N GLU A 150 -21.40 2.31 13.11
CA GLU A 150 -20.09 2.52 13.75
C GLU A 150 -19.24 3.52 12.98
N PHE A 151 -19.33 3.52 11.65
CA PHE A 151 -18.63 4.48 10.80
C PHE A 151 -19.14 5.91 10.98
N GLU A 152 -20.46 6.11 10.89
CA GLU A 152 -21.09 7.44 11.02
C GLU A 152 -20.84 8.05 12.41
N ASP A 153 -20.99 7.24 13.46
CA ASP A 153 -20.69 7.69 14.83
C ASP A 153 -19.20 8.10 14.96
N ALA A 154 -18.26 7.30 14.45
CA ALA A 154 -16.84 7.63 14.50
C ALA A 154 -16.51 8.91 13.71
N ALA A 155 -17.02 9.02 12.48
CA ALA A 155 -16.80 10.17 11.61
C ALA A 155 -17.34 11.49 12.23
N SER A 156 -18.42 11.42 13.01
CA SER A 156 -19.01 12.59 13.68
C SER A 156 -18.19 13.14 14.84
N LYS A 157 -17.29 12.33 15.43
CA LYS A 157 -16.49 12.67 16.63
C LYS A 157 -15.11 13.25 16.30
N GLY A 158 -14.73 13.27 15.03
CA GLY A 158 -13.45 13.77 14.56
C GLY A 158 -12.44 12.65 14.30
N TYR A 159 -11.68 12.83 13.24
CA TYR A 159 -10.75 11.87 12.67
C TYR A 159 -9.44 12.57 12.28
N ILE A 160 -8.42 11.80 11.89
CA ILE A 160 -7.16 12.31 11.34
C ILE A 160 -7.45 12.97 10.00
N SER A 161 -7.25 14.29 9.91
CA SER A 161 -7.61 15.13 8.75
C SER A 161 -6.45 15.95 8.19
N SER A 162 -5.29 15.93 8.86
CA SER A 162 -4.10 16.68 8.44
C SER A 162 -2.82 15.89 8.71
N LEU A 163 -1.71 16.26 8.05
CA LEU A 163 -0.41 15.62 8.28
C LEU A 163 0.12 15.80 9.70
N SER A 164 -0.24 16.88 10.38
CA SER A 164 0.14 17.10 11.79
C SER A 164 -0.52 16.12 12.76
N GLU A 165 -1.58 15.45 12.33
CA GLU A 165 -2.36 14.46 13.11
C GLU A 165 -2.01 13.01 12.73
N LEU A 166 -1.15 12.81 11.73
CA LEU A 166 -0.75 11.51 11.22
C LEU A 166 -0.30 10.56 12.35
N ALA A 167 -0.88 9.38 12.39
CA ALA A 167 -0.44 8.32 13.29
C ALA A 167 0.82 7.64 12.72
N GLY A 168 1.95 7.93 13.32
CA GLY A 168 3.22 7.39 12.85
C GLY A 168 4.29 7.35 13.92
N VAL A 169 5.21 6.41 13.79
CA VAL A 169 6.33 6.19 14.71
C VAL A 169 7.65 6.42 13.96
N GLN A 170 8.54 7.17 14.60
CA GLN A 170 9.89 7.39 14.08
C GLN A 170 10.63 6.06 13.96
N GLU A 171 11.17 5.77 12.77
CA GLU A 171 11.98 4.57 12.53
C GLU A 171 13.32 4.62 13.29
N LYS A 172 13.92 3.46 13.45
CA LYS A 172 15.23 3.26 14.09
C LYS A 172 16.17 2.56 13.13
N ASP A 173 17.46 2.76 13.35
CA ASP A 173 18.50 1.96 12.72
C ASP A 173 18.69 0.63 13.46
N GLY A 174 18.80 -0.47 12.70
CA GLY A 174 19.04 -1.78 13.26
C GLY A 174 18.72 -2.92 12.33
N TRP A 175 19.28 -4.10 12.60
CA TRP A 175 19.11 -5.27 11.75
C TRP A 175 17.64 -5.72 11.62
N SER A 176 16.88 -5.64 12.68
CA SER A 176 15.49 -6.07 12.75
C SER A 176 14.48 -4.93 12.53
N ASP A 177 14.97 -3.70 12.43
CA ASP A 177 14.13 -2.54 12.22
C ASP A 177 13.77 -2.38 10.74
N LEU A 178 12.75 -1.58 10.44
CA LEU A 178 12.23 -1.42 9.08
C LEU A 178 13.30 -0.97 8.09
N THR A 179 14.16 -0.03 8.48
CA THR A 179 15.28 0.47 7.66
C THR A 179 16.16 -0.66 7.15
N SER A 180 16.55 -1.58 8.01
CA SER A 180 17.36 -2.73 7.65
C SER A 180 16.57 -3.76 6.83
N VAL A 181 15.34 -4.06 7.23
CA VAL A 181 14.47 -5.00 6.51
C VAL A 181 14.24 -4.53 5.08
N MET A 182 13.93 -3.24 4.88
CA MET A 182 13.68 -2.64 3.57
C MET A 182 14.94 -2.51 2.71
N SER A 183 16.12 -2.64 3.29
CA SER A 183 17.40 -2.49 2.60
C SER A 183 18.10 -3.81 2.28
N ARG A 184 17.56 -4.96 2.70
CA ARG A 184 18.18 -6.28 2.42
C ARG A 184 17.97 -6.69 0.96
N THR A 185 18.98 -7.27 0.35
CA THR A 185 18.91 -7.74 -1.04
C THR A 185 17.82 -8.76 -1.29
N TRP A 186 17.70 -9.75 -0.42
CA TRP A 186 16.67 -10.79 -0.54
C TRP A 186 15.27 -10.31 -0.17
N ASN A 187 15.16 -9.06 0.28
CA ASN A 187 13.92 -8.40 0.63
C ASN A 187 13.77 -7.07 -0.13
N ALA A 188 14.33 -7.02 -1.33
CA ALA A 188 14.20 -5.86 -2.19
C ALA A 188 12.72 -5.59 -2.45
N GLN A 189 12.28 -4.40 -2.05
CA GLN A 189 10.90 -3.95 -2.20
C GLN A 189 10.69 -3.45 -3.63
N ALA A 190 10.56 -4.41 -4.55
CA ALA A 190 10.32 -4.13 -5.96
C ALA A 190 8.95 -3.50 -6.18
N MET A 191 8.85 -2.67 -7.21
CA MET A 191 7.57 -2.19 -7.70
C MET A 191 6.76 -3.37 -8.26
N SER A 192 5.53 -3.56 -7.79
CA SER A 192 4.64 -4.60 -8.30
C SER A 192 4.06 -4.23 -9.67
N VAL A 193 3.61 -5.25 -10.41
CA VAL A 193 2.89 -5.05 -11.68
C VAL A 193 1.61 -4.25 -11.44
N THR A 194 0.87 -4.57 -10.39
CA THR A 194 -0.33 -3.83 -9.98
C THR A 194 -0.05 -2.35 -9.81
N PHE A 195 0.95 -2.00 -9.02
CA PHE A 195 1.31 -0.59 -8.81
C PHE A 195 1.70 0.09 -10.12
N LYS A 196 2.57 -0.53 -10.91
CA LYS A 196 2.98 -0.02 -12.23
C LYS A 196 1.77 0.28 -13.12
N ASN A 197 0.85 -0.67 -13.25
CA ASN A 197 -0.31 -0.53 -14.14
C ASN A 197 -1.29 0.56 -13.65
N LEU A 198 -1.37 0.79 -12.34
CA LEU A 198 -2.19 1.84 -11.77
C LEU A 198 -1.59 3.25 -11.93
N VAL A 199 -0.26 3.38 -11.96
CA VAL A 199 0.39 4.71 -12.00
C VAL A 199 0.82 5.16 -13.40
N VAL A 200 1.11 4.23 -14.32
CA VAL A 200 1.57 4.58 -15.69
C VAL A 200 0.44 5.20 -16.49
N GLY A 201 0.65 6.41 -16.99
CA GLY A 201 -0.32 7.21 -17.72
C GLY A 201 -1.27 8.03 -16.84
N LEU A 202 -1.34 7.76 -15.54
CA LEU A 202 -2.28 8.41 -14.64
C LEU A 202 -1.91 9.88 -14.38
N GLY A 203 -2.87 10.78 -14.53
CA GLY A 203 -2.70 12.20 -14.22
C GLY A 203 -1.97 13.00 -15.31
N ASN A 204 -1.41 12.37 -16.31
CA ASN A 204 -0.68 13.00 -17.42
C ASN A 204 0.47 13.91 -16.97
N SER A 205 1.10 13.57 -15.85
CA SER A 205 2.28 14.31 -15.34
C SER A 205 3.55 13.72 -15.94
N GLU A 206 4.44 14.60 -16.41
CA GLU A 206 5.71 14.17 -17.00
C GLU A 206 6.63 13.55 -15.95
N PHE A 207 7.29 12.45 -16.29
CA PHE A 207 8.28 11.84 -15.41
C PHE A 207 9.45 12.80 -15.19
N PRO A 208 9.82 13.15 -13.95
CA PRO A 208 10.80 14.19 -13.64
C PRO A 208 12.24 13.71 -13.92
N LEU A 209 12.66 13.75 -15.17
CA LEU A 209 14.01 13.39 -15.60
C LEU A 209 14.89 14.59 -15.90
N PRO A 210 16.21 14.49 -15.63
CA PRO A 210 17.19 15.41 -16.20
C PRO A 210 17.16 15.40 -17.75
N ASP A 211 17.44 16.51 -18.38
CA ASP A 211 17.39 16.65 -19.84
C ASP A 211 18.25 15.61 -20.57
N SER A 212 19.40 15.24 -20.00
CA SER A 212 20.31 14.23 -20.53
C SER A 212 19.68 12.82 -20.63
N LEU A 213 18.60 12.57 -19.90
CA LEU A 213 17.93 11.27 -19.85
C LEU A 213 16.56 11.28 -20.57
N LYS A 214 16.09 12.43 -21.03
CA LYS A 214 14.79 12.54 -21.72
C LYS A 214 14.68 11.68 -22.98
N MET A 215 15.81 11.31 -23.61
CA MET A 215 15.83 10.40 -24.76
C MET A 215 15.29 8.98 -24.43
N HIS A 216 15.28 8.62 -23.15
CA HIS A 216 14.76 7.34 -22.68
C HIS A 216 13.25 7.39 -22.38
N LEU A 217 12.61 8.57 -22.47
CA LEU A 217 11.18 8.69 -22.30
C LEU A 217 10.43 8.03 -23.47
N LYS A 218 9.40 7.27 -23.12
CA LYS A 218 8.46 6.64 -24.04
C LYS A 218 7.04 7.01 -23.66
N ASN A 219 6.26 7.45 -24.63
CA ASN A 219 4.88 7.79 -24.39
C ASN A 219 4.05 6.52 -24.15
N PRO A 220 3.51 6.30 -22.94
CA PRO A 220 2.78 5.08 -22.61
C PRO A 220 1.41 4.97 -23.29
N HIS A 221 0.88 6.06 -23.85
CA HIS A 221 -0.38 6.04 -24.60
C HIS A 221 -0.20 5.63 -26.07
N THR A 222 1.03 5.58 -26.56
CA THR A 222 1.31 5.24 -27.97
C THR A 222 2.30 4.08 -28.12
N TYR A 223 2.96 3.65 -27.03
CA TYR A 223 4.01 2.64 -27.07
C TYR A 223 3.90 1.64 -25.92
N MET A 224 4.00 0.35 -26.24
CA MET A 224 3.94 -0.75 -25.29
C MET A 224 5.29 -1.33 -24.88
N GLY A 225 6.32 -1.15 -25.71
CA GLY A 225 7.64 -1.72 -25.48
C GLY A 225 7.98 -2.87 -26.43
N LEU A 226 8.72 -3.85 -25.94
CA LEU A 226 9.18 -5.02 -26.66
C LEU A 226 8.22 -6.19 -26.42
N TYR A 227 7.75 -6.85 -27.47
CA TYR A 227 6.85 -7.99 -27.32
C TYR A 227 7.63 -9.30 -27.21
N LEU A 228 7.63 -9.88 -26.04
CA LEU A 228 8.47 -11.02 -25.64
C LEU A 228 7.64 -12.28 -25.36
N ASP A 229 6.60 -12.53 -26.14
CA ASP A 229 5.64 -13.63 -25.99
C ASP A 229 6.27 -15.02 -25.94
N LYS A 230 7.43 -15.20 -26.59
CA LYS A 230 8.18 -16.47 -26.58
C LYS A 230 8.89 -16.75 -25.25
N HIS A 231 9.03 -15.75 -24.40
CA HIS A 231 9.76 -15.82 -23.13
C HIS A 231 8.85 -15.70 -21.91
N PHE A 232 7.66 -15.11 -22.06
CA PHE A 232 6.75 -14.88 -20.95
C PHE A 232 5.44 -15.64 -21.13
N PRO A 233 4.95 -16.29 -20.06
CA PRO A 233 3.60 -16.84 -20.05
C PRO A 233 2.56 -15.73 -20.24
N LEU A 234 1.53 -16.02 -21.05
CA LEU A 234 0.47 -15.05 -21.37
C LEU A 234 -0.87 -15.39 -20.71
N THR A 235 -0.94 -16.42 -19.88
CA THR A 235 -2.17 -16.83 -19.18
C THR A 235 -2.36 -15.97 -17.94
N THR A 236 -2.80 -14.75 -18.14
CA THR A 236 -2.97 -13.74 -17.09
C THR A 236 -3.99 -12.69 -17.50
N ASN A 237 -4.49 -11.92 -16.54
CA ASN A 237 -5.29 -10.71 -16.79
C ASN A 237 -4.43 -9.43 -16.73
N ASP A 238 -3.11 -9.53 -16.66
CA ASP A 238 -2.21 -8.38 -16.78
C ASP A 238 -2.34 -7.76 -18.18
N PRO A 239 -2.74 -6.48 -18.30
CA PRO A 239 -2.90 -5.82 -19.59
C PRO A 239 -1.57 -5.64 -20.35
N CYS A 240 -0.45 -5.77 -19.65
CA CYS A 240 0.89 -5.61 -20.22
C CYS A 240 1.63 -6.96 -20.38
N ALA A 241 0.96 -8.09 -20.19
CA ALA A 241 1.59 -9.41 -20.31
C ALA A 241 2.27 -9.62 -21.67
N GLY A 242 3.48 -10.17 -21.66
CA GLY A 242 4.29 -10.36 -22.85
C GLY A 242 5.08 -9.13 -23.30
N PHE A 243 4.82 -7.97 -22.72
CA PHE A 243 5.53 -6.73 -23.04
C PHE A 243 6.54 -6.35 -21.97
N TYR A 244 7.72 -5.98 -22.43
CA TYR A 244 8.73 -5.31 -21.62
C TYR A 244 8.82 -3.85 -22.05
N PHE A 245 8.57 -2.93 -21.14
CA PHE A 245 8.67 -1.51 -21.42
C PHE A 245 10.14 -1.06 -21.36
N ASP A 246 10.74 -0.91 -22.53
CA ASP A 246 12.15 -0.58 -22.74
C ASP A 246 12.43 0.93 -22.67
N GLY A 247 12.07 1.56 -21.63
CA GLY A 247 12.20 2.99 -21.42
C GLY A 247 11.61 3.42 -20.11
N ILE A 248 11.56 4.74 -19.91
CA ILE A 248 10.88 5.38 -18.79
C ILE A 248 9.54 5.92 -19.31
N PRO A 249 8.41 5.67 -18.66
CA PRO A 249 7.14 6.21 -19.12
C PRO A 249 7.16 7.74 -19.06
N GLN A 250 6.80 8.39 -20.17
CA GLN A 250 6.75 9.85 -20.22
C GLN A 250 5.75 10.40 -19.21
N TYR A 251 4.62 9.72 -19.05
CA TYR A 251 3.55 10.14 -18.15
C TYR A 251 3.32 9.10 -17.06
N VAL A 252 3.27 9.56 -15.83
CA VAL A 252 3.09 8.72 -14.63
C VAL A 252 2.45 9.53 -13.51
N ASP A 253 1.83 8.88 -12.55
CA ASP A 253 1.42 9.53 -11.30
C ASP A 253 2.64 10.19 -10.64
N PRO A 254 2.59 11.48 -10.29
CA PRO A 254 3.75 12.22 -9.76
C PRO A 254 4.34 11.62 -8.48
N ARG A 255 3.57 10.86 -7.72
CA ARG A 255 4.03 10.18 -6.51
C ARG A 255 4.89 8.95 -6.81
N ALA A 256 4.70 8.31 -7.97
CA ALA A 256 5.41 7.09 -8.32
C ALA A 256 6.94 7.24 -8.33
N PRO A 257 7.55 8.27 -8.94
CA PRO A 257 9.00 8.50 -8.87
C PRO A 257 9.50 8.94 -7.49
N LYS A 258 8.61 9.35 -6.57
CA LYS A 258 8.96 9.57 -5.16
C LYS A 258 8.99 8.26 -4.38
N LEU A 259 8.10 7.32 -4.74
CA LEU A 259 7.95 6.02 -4.07
C LEU A 259 8.99 5.01 -4.55
N PHE A 260 9.28 4.97 -5.84
CA PHE A 260 10.20 4.01 -6.45
C PHE A 260 11.28 4.70 -7.27
N SER A 261 12.52 4.32 -7.00
CA SER A 261 13.70 4.86 -7.70
C SER A 261 14.00 4.04 -8.94
N VAL A 262 14.37 4.73 -10.04
CA VAL A 262 14.96 4.07 -11.21
C VAL A 262 16.37 3.62 -10.86
N VAL A 263 16.69 2.40 -11.22
CA VAL A 263 17.94 1.77 -10.84
C VAL A 263 19.16 2.54 -11.37
N GLY A 264 20.04 2.88 -10.45
CA GLY A 264 21.36 3.41 -10.80
C GLY A 264 21.46 4.93 -10.98
N TRP A 265 20.33 5.69 -10.91
CA TRP A 265 20.46 7.13 -11.09
C TRP A 265 19.44 8.02 -10.34
N ASN A 266 18.34 7.50 -9.87
CA ASN A 266 17.27 8.36 -9.34
C ASN A 266 17.58 8.96 -7.96
N ASP A 267 17.97 8.13 -6.99
CA ASP A 267 18.34 8.57 -5.64
C ASP A 267 19.67 7.99 -5.16
N GLY A 268 20.47 7.51 -6.10
CA GLY A 268 21.74 6.85 -5.80
C GLY A 268 21.53 5.58 -4.99
N VAL A 269 20.50 4.79 -5.31
CA VAL A 269 20.18 3.56 -4.60
C VAL A 269 21.39 2.64 -4.56
N VAL A 270 22.19 2.79 -3.53
CA VAL A 270 23.13 1.78 -3.09
C VAL A 270 22.39 1.03 -1.99
N TYR A 271 22.07 -0.19 -2.26
CA TYR A 271 21.52 -1.07 -1.23
C TYR A 271 22.55 -1.17 -0.09
N SER A 272 22.06 -1.15 1.13
CA SER A 272 22.84 -0.95 2.32
C SER A 272 24.06 -1.87 2.43
N ASP A 273 25.02 -1.44 3.21
CA ASP A 273 26.24 -2.15 3.61
C ASP A 273 26.02 -3.56 4.20
N TYR A 274 24.78 -3.94 4.49
CA TYR A 274 24.42 -5.30 4.93
C TYR A 274 24.60 -6.37 3.85
N ILE A 275 24.89 -6.02 2.62
CA ILE A 275 24.81 -6.94 1.50
C ILE A 275 26.12 -7.18 0.83
N GLY A 276 27.20 -6.64 1.34
CA GLY A 276 28.50 -6.77 0.68
C GLY A 276 28.47 -6.30 -0.78
N ALA A 277 29.55 -5.77 -1.25
CA ALA A 277 29.83 -5.17 -2.55
C ALA A 277 28.62 -4.88 -3.45
N ALA A 278 28.38 -3.60 -3.65
CA ALA A 278 27.41 -3.09 -4.58
C ALA A 278 27.20 -4.04 -5.75
N SER A 279 26.02 -4.61 -5.86
CA SER A 279 25.66 -5.35 -7.03
C SER A 279 25.60 -4.32 -8.15
N GLU A 280 26.56 -4.39 -9.05
CA GLU A 280 26.57 -3.56 -10.22
C GLU A 280 25.31 -3.85 -11.03
N VAL A 281 24.56 -2.81 -11.34
CA VAL A 281 23.49 -2.88 -12.32
C VAL A 281 24.13 -3.24 -13.66
N LYS A 282 23.81 -4.43 -14.16
CA LYS A 282 24.39 -4.95 -15.40
C LYS A 282 23.33 -5.09 -16.48
N PRO A 283 23.68 -4.80 -17.74
CA PRO A 283 22.83 -5.17 -18.85
C PRO A 283 22.50 -6.67 -18.84
N VAL A 284 21.27 -7.00 -19.15
CA VAL A 284 20.76 -8.38 -19.19
C VAL A 284 20.47 -8.77 -20.62
N SER A 285 21.03 -9.90 -21.08
CA SER A 285 20.81 -10.41 -22.43
C SER A 285 19.66 -11.41 -22.47
N LEU A 286 18.80 -11.24 -23.46
CA LEU A 286 17.76 -12.18 -23.85
C LEU A 286 18.26 -13.00 -25.03
N PHE A 287 18.18 -14.31 -24.94
CA PHE A 287 18.63 -15.23 -25.97
C PHE A 287 17.50 -15.75 -26.86
N ASP A 288 17.85 -16.24 -28.04
CA ASP A 288 16.89 -16.89 -28.94
C ASP A 288 16.28 -18.13 -28.24
N PRO A 289 14.96 -18.32 -28.25
CA PRO A 289 14.33 -19.48 -27.63
C PRO A 289 14.84 -20.85 -28.14
N ASN A 290 15.41 -20.87 -29.33
CA ASN A 290 15.95 -22.09 -29.94
C ASN A 290 17.48 -22.19 -29.92
N ASP A 291 18.17 -21.10 -29.50
CA ASP A 291 19.62 -21.01 -29.46
C ASP A 291 20.12 -20.12 -28.34
N ASN A 292 20.47 -20.72 -27.23
CA ASN A 292 20.93 -20.01 -26.03
C ASN A 292 22.35 -19.41 -26.15
N THR A 293 22.96 -19.51 -27.27
CA THR A 293 24.26 -18.87 -27.60
C THR A 293 24.06 -17.56 -28.37
N LYS A 294 22.87 -17.35 -28.94
CA LYS A 294 22.56 -16.22 -29.80
C LYS A 294 21.77 -15.16 -29.07
N PRO A 295 22.36 -14.03 -28.65
CA PRO A 295 21.63 -12.94 -28.02
C PRO A 295 20.71 -12.27 -29.05
N VAL A 296 19.45 -12.11 -28.68
CA VAL A 296 18.41 -11.39 -29.42
C VAL A 296 18.44 -9.93 -29.08
N LEU A 297 18.58 -9.63 -27.79
CA LEU A 297 18.45 -8.31 -27.22
C LEU A 297 19.28 -8.20 -25.94
N THR A 298 19.83 -7.03 -25.70
CA THR A 298 20.43 -6.68 -24.42
C THR A 298 19.70 -5.45 -23.86
N ILE A 299 19.21 -5.54 -22.64
CA ILE A 299 18.47 -4.51 -21.95
C ILE A 299 19.36 -3.91 -20.87
N ASP A 300 19.45 -2.58 -20.81
CA ASP A 300 20.07 -1.87 -19.68
C ASP A 300 18.97 -1.45 -18.68
N PRO A 301 18.95 -2.04 -17.48
CA PRO A 301 17.93 -1.73 -16.48
C PRO A 301 17.92 -0.28 -16.00
N LYS A 302 19.04 0.44 -16.19
CA LYS A 302 19.17 1.86 -15.79
C LYS A 302 18.19 2.80 -16.51
N TYR A 303 17.65 2.35 -17.63
CA TYR A 303 16.77 3.17 -18.46
C TYR A 303 15.38 2.56 -18.62
N THR A 304 14.96 1.76 -17.64
CA THR A 304 13.67 1.08 -17.69
C THR A 304 12.85 1.34 -16.45
N TRP A 305 11.54 1.36 -16.61
CA TRP A 305 10.55 1.40 -15.55
C TRP A 305 9.76 0.08 -15.58
N GLY A 306 10.49 -1.03 -15.46
CA GLY A 306 9.92 -2.36 -15.43
C GLY A 306 9.64 -2.85 -14.02
N THR A 307 8.87 -3.91 -13.91
CA THR A 307 8.65 -4.63 -12.66
C THR A 307 9.48 -5.90 -12.67
N TRP A 308 9.47 -6.62 -11.56
CA TRP A 308 9.92 -8.00 -11.56
C TRP A 308 9.13 -8.80 -12.61
N VAL A 309 9.82 -9.46 -13.52
CA VAL A 309 9.21 -10.22 -14.61
C VAL A 309 9.81 -11.61 -14.62
N ALA A 310 8.98 -12.64 -14.49
CA ALA A 310 9.40 -14.03 -14.68
C ALA A 310 9.38 -14.39 -16.17
N GLY A 311 10.44 -15.02 -16.65
CA GLY A 311 10.59 -15.41 -18.05
C GLY A 311 11.95 -16.07 -18.31
N GLU A 312 12.27 -16.53 -19.50
CA GLU A 312 13.56 -17.12 -19.86
C GLU A 312 14.48 -16.06 -20.46
N TRP A 313 15.54 -15.65 -19.73
CA TRP A 313 16.41 -14.56 -20.14
C TRP A 313 17.81 -15.00 -20.57
N ASP A 314 18.65 -15.36 -19.64
CA ASP A 314 20.07 -15.61 -19.91
C ASP A 314 20.37 -17.07 -20.26
N VAL A 315 19.57 -18.00 -19.79
CA VAL A 315 19.73 -19.43 -20.08
C VAL A 315 18.38 -20.04 -20.43
N LYS A 316 18.22 -20.44 -21.67
CA LYS A 316 17.01 -21.13 -22.16
C LYS A 316 16.75 -22.40 -21.36
N GLY A 317 15.49 -22.58 -20.92
CA GLY A 317 15.04 -23.73 -20.14
C GLY A 317 15.49 -23.72 -18.70
N SER A 318 16.17 -22.67 -18.24
CA SER A 318 16.40 -22.48 -16.82
C SER A 318 15.12 -22.03 -16.14
N LEU A 319 14.80 -22.62 -15.00
CA LEU A 319 13.63 -22.24 -14.21
C LEU A 319 13.83 -20.88 -13.49
N ALA A 320 15.04 -20.38 -13.43
CA ALA A 320 15.40 -19.13 -12.78
C ALA A 320 15.33 -17.95 -13.75
N THR A 321 14.17 -17.68 -14.24
CA THR A 321 14.02 -16.75 -15.33
C THR A 321 13.33 -15.49 -14.88
N GLU A 322 13.98 -14.86 -13.96
CA GLU A 322 13.69 -13.49 -13.60
C GLU A 322 14.56 -12.60 -14.48
N LEU A 323 14.00 -11.57 -15.09
CA LEU A 323 14.77 -10.52 -15.76
C LEU A 323 15.95 -10.09 -14.90
N THR A 324 15.84 -10.43 -13.70
CA THR A 324 16.70 -9.94 -12.69
C THR A 324 17.19 -10.97 -11.75
N GLY A 325 16.94 -12.19 -11.91
CA GLY A 325 17.39 -13.27 -11.01
C GLY A 325 18.38 -12.85 -9.93
N LYS A 326 18.69 -11.56 -9.95
CA LYS A 326 19.63 -10.87 -9.07
C LYS A 326 19.13 -9.44 -8.95
N ASN A 327 18.68 -9.19 -7.80
CA ASN A 327 18.35 -7.93 -7.18
C ASN A 327 18.97 -6.73 -7.89
N TYR A 328 18.24 -5.66 -8.06
CA TYR A 328 18.68 -4.33 -8.50
C TYR A 328 18.48 -3.97 -9.96
N ASN A 329 17.90 -4.84 -10.76
CA ASN A 329 17.59 -4.52 -12.15
C ASN A 329 16.16 -4.02 -12.38
N TYR A 330 15.46 -3.61 -11.31
CA TYR A 330 14.11 -3.07 -11.37
C TYR A 330 13.93 -1.92 -10.36
N PRO A 331 13.00 -1.01 -10.60
CA PRO A 331 12.66 0.02 -9.64
C PRO A 331 12.28 -0.57 -8.28
N SER A 332 12.90 -0.06 -7.25
CA SER A 332 12.66 -0.45 -5.87
C SER A 332 12.33 0.76 -5.04
N ILE A 333 11.81 0.50 -3.86
CA ILE A 333 11.40 1.57 -2.96
C ILE A 333 12.51 2.59 -2.74
N SER A 334 12.18 3.86 -2.82
CA SER A 334 13.12 4.96 -2.75
C SER A 334 13.88 4.99 -1.43
N LYS A 335 15.12 5.46 -1.47
CA LYS A 335 16.03 5.54 -0.33
C LYS A 335 15.39 6.21 0.89
N GLN A 336 14.63 7.29 0.68
CA GLN A 336 13.98 8.01 1.77
C GLN A 336 13.11 7.11 2.67
N TYR A 337 12.44 6.10 2.11
CA TYR A 337 11.60 5.17 2.87
C TYR A 337 12.36 4.03 3.54
N ARG A 338 13.66 3.95 3.31
CA ARG A 338 14.57 2.96 3.90
C ARG A 338 15.47 3.54 4.98
N MET A 339 15.27 4.79 5.38
CA MET A 339 16.10 5.51 6.35
C MET A 339 15.35 5.69 7.67
N SER A 340 16.08 5.69 8.76
CA SER A 340 15.58 5.97 10.12
C SER A 340 15.04 7.39 10.31
N THR A 341 15.27 8.29 9.34
CA THR A 341 14.69 9.63 9.32
C THR A 341 13.20 9.64 8.94
N GLN A 342 12.66 8.51 8.49
CA GLN A 342 11.24 8.39 8.16
C GLN A 342 10.40 7.99 9.36
N LYS A 343 9.12 8.41 9.34
CA LYS A 343 8.10 7.87 10.23
C LYS A 343 7.36 6.75 9.51
N ARG A 344 7.28 5.59 10.14
CA ARG A 344 6.37 4.53 9.71
C ARG A 344 4.94 4.97 9.99
N VAL A 345 4.13 5.03 8.95
CA VAL A 345 2.73 5.47 9.04
C VAL A 345 1.82 4.29 9.33
N TYR A 346 0.95 4.43 10.34
CA TYR A 346 -0.11 3.50 10.70
C TYR A 346 -1.48 3.99 10.23
N PHE A 347 -1.65 5.32 10.14
CA PHE A 347 -2.84 5.95 9.58
C PHE A 347 -2.52 7.38 9.11
N GLY A 348 -2.83 7.70 7.85
CA GLY A 348 -2.65 9.03 7.29
C GLY A 348 -3.98 9.73 6.98
N PRO A 349 -3.99 11.07 6.85
CA PRO A 349 -5.22 11.84 6.58
C PRO A 349 -5.89 11.45 5.26
N TRP A 350 -5.11 11.05 4.25
CA TRP A 350 -5.63 10.56 2.98
C TRP A 350 -6.58 9.39 3.15
N GLU A 351 -6.32 8.50 4.10
CA GLU A 351 -7.16 7.34 4.33
C GLU A 351 -8.51 7.72 4.90
N SER A 352 -8.56 8.64 5.89
CA SER A 352 -9.83 9.16 6.39
C SER A 352 -10.71 9.70 5.26
N TYR A 353 -10.12 10.50 4.38
CA TYR A 353 -10.85 11.10 3.28
C TYR A 353 -11.32 10.07 2.23
N PHE A 354 -10.52 9.07 1.90
CA PHE A 354 -10.96 8.00 0.99
C PHE A 354 -12.04 7.11 1.61
N LEU A 355 -11.98 6.84 2.91
CA LEU A 355 -13.05 6.15 3.64
C LEU A 355 -14.35 6.96 3.64
N LEU A 356 -14.28 8.27 3.86
CA LEU A 356 -15.45 9.17 3.78
C LEU A 356 -15.99 9.26 2.35
N ALA A 357 -15.12 9.27 1.33
CA ALA A 357 -15.54 9.25 -0.06
C ALA A 357 -16.31 7.96 -0.40
N GLU A 358 -15.80 6.81 0.03
CA GLU A 358 -16.49 5.52 -0.12
C GLU A 358 -17.83 5.52 0.60
N ALA A 359 -17.86 5.94 1.85
CA ALA A 359 -19.09 6.02 2.65
C ALA A 359 -20.15 6.92 1.99
N GLY A 360 -19.74 8.07 1.46
CA GLY A 360 -20.64 8.97 0.73
C GLY A 360 -21.16 8.36 -0.59
N VAL A 361 -20.34 7.60 -1.32
CA VAL A 361 -20.80 6.85 -2.53
C VAL A 361 -21.80 5.76 -2.14
N ARG A 362 -21.71 5.19 -0.93
CA ARG A 362 -22.69 4.23 -0.39
C ARG A 362 -23.98 4.88 0.10
N GLY A 363 -24.02 6.21 0.18
CA GLY A 363 -25.18 6.97 0.66
C GLY A 363 -25.26 7.18 2.17
N TRP A 364 -24.14 6.92 2.90
CA TRP A 364 -24.05 7.11 4.34
C TRP A 364 -23.98 8.59 4.70
N ASN A 365 -24.46 8.93 5.90
CA ASN A 365 -24.46 10.29 6.41
C ASN A 365 -23.10 10.66 7.01
N VAL A 366 -22.21 11.18 6.20
CA VAL A 366 -20.83 11.52 6.60
C VAL A 366 -20.47 12.96 6.20
N PRO A 367 -19.46 13.57 6.84
CA PRO A 367 -18.99 14.90 6.47
C PRO A 367 -18.48 14.98 5.02
N GLY A 368 -18.88 16.04 4.31
CA GLY A 368 -18.43 16.30 2.94
C GLY A 368 -19.19 15.51 1.88
N SER A 369 -18.89 15.81 0.60
CA SER A 369 -19.40 15.04 -0.54
C SER A 369 -18.40 13.96 -0.94
N PRO A 370 -18.82 12.90 -1.65
CA PRO A 370 -17.89 11.89 -2.20
C PRO A 370 -16.73 12.52 -2.97
N LYS A 371 -17.06 13.50 -3.84
CA LYS A 371 -16.05 14.21 -4.65
C LYS A 371 -15.08 15.01 -3.78
N SER A 372 -15.59 15.83 -2.87
CA SER A 372 -14.71 16.66 -2.01
C SER A 372 -13.81 15.80 -1.13
N ASN A 373 -14.32 14.70 -0.59
CA ASN A 373 -13.52 13.77 0.19
C ASN A 373 -12.46 13.05 -0.66
N TYR A 374 -12.80 12.61 -1.87
CA TYR A 374 -11.84 12.06 -2.82
C TYR A 374 -10.71 13.04 -3.13
N GLU A 375 -11.04 14.29 -3.49
CA GLU A 375 -10.08 15.34 -3.82
C GLU A 375 -9.20 15.71 -2.60
N ASN A 376 -9.77 15.76 -1.40
CA ASN A 376 -9.02 15.96 -0.16
C ASN A 376 -8.06 14.80 0.14
N GLY A 377 -8.46 13.55 -0.12
CA GLY A 377 -7.59 12.39 0.03
C GLY A 377 -6.39 12.44 -0.90
N VAL A 378 -6.60 12.77 -2.18
CA VAL A 378 -5.52 13.00 -3.15
C VAL A 378 -4.62 14.13 -2.69
N THR A 379 -5.19 15.27 -2.29
CA THR A 379 -4.45 16.45 -1.84
C THR A 379 -3.57 16.13 -0.64
N ALA A 380 -4.10 15.45 0.38
CA ALA A 380 -3.33 15.06 1.55
C ALA A 380 -2.15 14.12 1.20
N SER A 381 -2.34 13.20 0.25
CA SER A 381 -1.26 12.36 -0.26
C SER A 381 -0.21 13.16 -1.03
N PHE A 382 -0.62 14.12 -1.85
CA PHE A 382 0.29 15.02 -2.56
C PHE A 382 1.08 15.91 -1.59
N GLU A 383 0.44 16.42 -0.56
CA GLU A 383 1.09 17.19 0.50
C GLU A 383 2.18 16.35 1.20
N TYR A 384 1.88 15.10 1.54
CA TYR A 384 2.83 14.17 2.16
C TYR A 384 4.09 13.97 1.31
N HIS A 385 3.96 13.95 -0.02
CA HIS A 385 5.06 13.80 -0.96
C HIS A 385 5.70 15.12 -1.41
N GLY A 386 5.24 16.26 -0.90
CA GLY A 386 5.75 17.59 -1.31
C GLY A 386 5.37 17.99 -2.74
N LEU A 387 4.20 17.58 -3.21
CA LEU A 387 3.72 17.76 -4.59
C LEU A 387 2.47 18.63 -4.69
N LEU A 388 2.15 19.45 -3.69
CA LEU A 388 0.92 20.28 -3.67
C LEU A 388 0.76 21.18 -4.90
N SER A 389 1.85 21.67 -5.49
CA SER A 389 1.79 22.50 -6.68
C SER A 389 1.24 21.79 -7.91
N GLU A 390 1.26 20.46 -7.93
CA GLU A 390 0.82 19.64 -9.07
C GLU A 390 -0.61 19.14 -8.92
N VAL A 391 -1.20 19.20 -7.71
CA VAL A 391 -2.47 18.56 -7.39
C VAL A 391 -3.63 19.06 -8.24
N GLY A 392 -3.69 20.35 -8.56
CA GLY A 392 -4.79 20.93 -9.34
C GLY A 392 -4.84 20.39 -10.77
N ALA A 393 -3.69 20.36 -11.45
CA ALA A 393 -3.57 19.77 -12.78
C ALA A 393 -3.87 18.27 -12.77
N TYR A 394 -3.37 17.57 -11.76
CA TYR A 394 -3.60 16.14 -11.57
C TYR A 394 -5.09 15.81 -11.40
N LEU A 395 -5.80 16.50 -10.51
CA LEU A 395 -7.23 16.29 -10.24
C LEU A 395 -8.13 16.60 -11.45
N SER A 396 -7.67 17.45 -12.37
CA SER A 396 -8.42 17.77 -13.59
C SER A 396 -8.19 16.78 -14.74
N SER A 397 -7.21 15.88 -14.60
CA SER A 397 -6.82 14.97 -15.69
C SER A 397 -7.89 13.90 -15.97
N THR A 398 -8.20 13.74 -17.25
CA THR A 398 -9.09 12.70 -17.78
C THR A 398 -8.32 11.56 -18.46
N GLU A 399 -6.99 11.61 -18.46
CA GLU A 399 -6.15 10.58 -19.04
C GLU A 399 -6.19 9.29 -18.21
N TYR A 400 -6.16 8.17 -18.91
CA TYR A 400 -6.30 6.85 -18.29
C TYR A 400 -4.96 6.22 -17.98
N ASN A 401 -4.90 5.50 -16.86
CA ASN A 401 -3.82 4.56 -16.60
C ASN A 401 -3.97 3.28 -17.45
N ARG A 402 -3.08 2.30 -17.22
CA ARG A 402 -3.10 1.01 -17.95
C ARG A 402 -4.34 0.15 -17.65
N ILE A 403 -5.07 0.44 -16.59
CA ILE A 403 -6.30 -0.28 -16.22
C ILE A 403 -7.54 0.38 -16.84
N GLY A 404 -7.46 1.63 -17.26
CA GLY A 404 -8.59 2.40 -17.79
C GLY A 404 -9.25 3.31 -16.77
N THR A 405 -8.52 3.66 -15.70
CA THR A 405 -8.99 4.58 -14.66
C THR A 405 -8.35 5.95 -14.86
N SER A 406 -9.15 7.02 -14.80
CA SER A 406 -8.70 8.42 -14.81
C SER A 406 -8.80 9.06 -13.42
N VAL A 407 -8.17 10.24 -13.26
CA VAL A 407 -8.14 10.94 -11.97
C VAL A 407 -9.40 11.76 -11.73
N ASN A 408 -9.86 12.53 -12.73
CA ASN A 408 -10.99 13.45 -12.56
C ASN A 408 -12.24 12.70 -12.09
N PHE A 409 -12.78 13.10 -10.93
CA PHE A 409 -13.87 12.39 -10.27
C PHE A 409 -15.15 12.34 -11.12
N ASP A 410 -15.44 13.42 -11.83
CA ASP A 410 -16.65 13.55 -12.67
C ASP A 410 -16.51 12.87 -14.04
N HIS A 411 -15.28 12.51 -14.44
CA HIS A 411 -15.02 11.84 -15.70
C HIS A 411 -15.23 10.33 -15.56
N THR A 412 -16.45 9.87 -15.78
CA THR A 412 -16.85 8.46 -15.61
C THR A 412 -16.93 7.66 -16.91
N ALA A 413 -16.54 8.26 -18.06
CA ALA A 413 -16.48 7.54 -19.32
C ALA A 413 -15.47 6.40 -19.24
N GLU A 414 -15.90 5.21 -19.68
CA GLU A 414 -15.01 4.05 -19.76
C GLU A 414 -13.98 4.22 -20.89
N ALA A 415 -12.76 3.79 -20.63
CA ALA A 415 -11.67 3.83 -21.60
C ALA A 415 -11.96 2.91 -22.79
N LYS A 416 -11.66 3.39 -24.00
CA LYS A 416 -11.86 2.64 -25.24
C LYS A 416 -10.54 2.03 -25.72
N PRO A 417 -10.60 0.84 -26.38
CA PRO A 417 -9.42 0.29 -27.04
C PRO A 417 -8.78 1.29 -28.00
N TYR A 418 -7.46 1.28 -28.09
CA TYR A 418 -6.69 2.19 -28.94
C TYR A 418 -5.50 1.47 -29.58
N ILE A 419 -4.95 2.06 -30.66
CA ILE A 419 -3.80 1.50 -31.34
C ILE A 419 -2.51 1.93 -30.66
N VAL A 420 -1.65 0.97 -30.37
CA VAL A 420 -0.31 1.20 -29.81
C VAL A 420 0.76 0.57 -30.70
N ASN A 421 1.95 1.17 -30.66
CA ASN A 421 3.14 0.64 -31.30
C ASN A 421 3.91 -0.27 -30.33
N TYR A 422 4.60 -1.25 -30.88
CA TYR A 422 5.55 -2.09 -30.16
C TYR A 422 6.67 -2.54 -31.09
N VAL A 423 7.73 -3.09 -30.53
CA VAL A 423 8.83 -3.70 -31.31
C VAL A 423 8.84 -5.20 -31.08
N ASP A 424 8.93 -5.94 -32.18
CA ASP A 424 9.26 -7.36 -32.14
C ASP A 424 10.78 -7.51 -32.02
N PRO A 425 11.33 -7.93 -30.88
CA PRO A 425 12.76 -7.97 -30.67
C PRO A 425 13.45 -9.06 -31.49
N TYR A 426 12.72 -10.03 -32.01
CA TYR A 426 13.27 -11.13 -32.82
C TYR A 426 13.48 -10.70 -34.29
N THR A 427 12.48 -10.02 -34.87
CA THR A 427 12.54 -9.51 -36.24
C THR A 427 13.07 -8.08 -36.35
N LYS A 428 13.13 -7.35 -35.26
CA LYS A 428 13.48 -5.91 -35.17
C LYS A 428 12.45 -4.98 -35.85
N GLU A 429 11.27 -5.49 -36.12
CA GLU A 429 10.20 -4.74 -36.78
C GLU A 429 9.36 -3.94 -35.80
N ASN A 430 9.00 -2.73 -36.20
CA ASN A 430 7.94 -1.97 -35.53
C ASN A 430 6.60 -2.51 -35.98
N LYS A 431 5.74 -2.82 -35.01
CA LYS A 431 4.40 -3.37 -35.22
C LYS A 431 3.37 -2.55 -34.44
N THR A 432 2.12 -2.75 -34.76
CA THR A 432 0.99 -2.15 -34.05
C THR A 432 0.05 -3.21 -33.54
N MET A 433 -0.64 -2.90 -32.44
CA MET A 433 -1.72 -3.73 -31.91
C MET A 433 -2.84 -2.85 -31.36
N THR A 434 -4.00 -3.44 -31.18
CA THR A 434 -5.07 -2.82 -30.42
C THR A 434 -4.88 -3.16 -28.93
N TYR A 435 -4.59 -2.14 -28.13
CA TYR A 435 -4.60 -2.27 -26.68
C TYR A 435 -6.04 -2.30 -26.19
N THR A 436 -6.38 -3.37 -25.48
CA THR A 436 -7.70 -3.54 -24.86
C THR A 436 -7.51 -3.54 -23.35
N TYR A 437 -8.25 -2.68 -22.67
CA TYR A 437 -8.19 -2.59 -21.22
C TYR A 437 -8.67 -3.88 -20.56
N PRO A 438 -8.10 -4.26 -19.40
CA PRO A 438 -8.48 -5.48 -18.71
C PRO A 438 -9.92 -5.39 -18.18
N LYS A 439 -10.52 -6.54 -17.94
CA LYS A 439 -11.81 -6.63 -17.26
C LYS A 439 -11.58 -7.04 -15.81
N ASN A 440 -12.11 -6.27 -14.89
CA ASN A 440 -12.13 -6.65 -13.49
C ASN A 440 -13.33 -7.57 -13.22
N SER A 441 -13.11 -8.89 -13.27
CA SER A 441 -14.17 -9.89 -13.11
C SER A 441 -14.69 -10.03 -11.67
N ILE A 442 -14.01 -9.43 -10.70
CA ILE A 442 -14.41 -9.47 -9.29
C ILE A 442 -15.32 -8.29 -8.95
N TYR A 443 -14.98 -7.10 -9.45
CA TYR A 443 -15.77 -5.89 -9.21
C TYR A 443 -16.87 -5.75 -10.27
N ARG A 444 -18.14 -5.88 -9.85
CA ARG A 444 -19.34 -5.77 -10.71
C ARG A 444 -19.26 -6.61 -12.00
N GLY A 445 -18.64 -7.78 -11.93
CA GLY A 445 -18.49 -8.63 -13.10
C GLY A 445 -17.62 -8.05 -14.21
N GLY A 446 -16.68 -7.17 -13.88
CA GLY A 446 -15.74 -6.56 -14.81
C GLY A 446 -16.31 -5.44 -15.69
N ALA A 447 -17.42 -4.84 -15.30
CA ALA A 447 -18.13 -3.85 -16.12
C ALA A 447 -17.53 -2.43 -16.01
N TYR A 448 -16.79 -2.13 -14.94
CA TYR A 448 -16.37 -0.77 -14.62
C TYR A 448 -14.90 -0.67 -14.27
N ASN A 449 -14.19 0.25 -14.94
CA ASN A 449 -12.81 0.60 -14.64
C ASN A 449 -12.63 2.08 -14.31
N ASN A 450 -13.65 2.91 -14.46
CA ASN A 450 -13.55 4.36 -14.31
C ASN A 450 -14.72 5.00 -13.53
N ASP A 451 -15.41 4.22 -12.69
CA ASP A 451 -16.41 4.77 -11.78
C ASP A 451 -15.79 5.38 -10.51
N ALA A 452 -16.62 6.01 -9.69
CA ALA A 452 -16.18 6.68 -8.46
C ALA A 452 -15.43 5.72 -7.51
N MET A 453 -15.94 4.49 -7.34
CA MET A 453 -15.31 3.52 -6.45
C MET A 453 -13.93 3.11 -6.97
N THR A 454 -13.80 2.80 -8.26
CA THR A 454 -12.50 2.44 -8.86
C THR A 454 -11.47 3.56 -8.67
N LYS A 455 -11.87 4.83 -8.84
CA LYS A 455 -11.00 5.99 -8.60
C LYS A 455 -10.57 6.10 -7.13
N ILE A 456 -11.51 5.97 -6.20
CA ILE A 456 -11.24 6.04 -4.76
C ILE A 456 -10.19 4.98 -4.38
N PHE A 457 -10.38 3.73 -4.80
CA PHE A 457 -9.47 2.64 -4.41
C PHE A 457 -8.13 2.68 -5.14
N THR A 458 -8.10 3.16 -6.37
CA THR A 458 -6.84 3.44 -7.08
C THR A 458 -6.01 4.47 -6.31
N GLN A 459 -6.62 5.58 -5.93
CA GLN A 459 -5.94 6.65 -5.20
C GLN A 459 -5.58 6.25 -3.77
N LYS A 460 -6.47 5.52 -3.09
CA LYS A 460 -6.21 5.00 -1.74
C LYS A 460 -4.99 4.09 -1.73
N TYR A 461 -4.90 3.15 -2.68
CA TYR A 461 -3.74 2.26 -2.77
C TYR A 461 -2.45 3.03 -3.00
N ILE A 462 -2.42 3.93 -3.99
CA ILE A 462 -1.22 4.74 -4.28
C ILE A 462 -0.79 5.54 -3.06
N ALA A 463 -1.75 6.13 -2.33
CA ALA A 463 -1.48 6.92 -1.13
C ALA A 463 -0.98 6.09 0.07
N GLN A 464 -1.34 4.81 0.15
CA GLN A 464 -0.94 3.91 1.24
C GLN A 464 0.44 3.27 1.05
N VAL A 465 0.97 3.23 -0.18
CA VAL A 465 2.34 2.78 -0.45
C VAL A 465 3.33 3.80 0.12
N PRO A 466 4.41 3.34 0.82
CA PRO A 466 4.84 1.97 1.04
C PRO A 466 4.37 1.37 2.38
N TRP A 467 3.59 2.09 3.18
CA TRP A 467 3.40 1.79 4.60
C TRP A 467 2.33 0.76 4.91
N LEU A 468 1.24 0.75 4.12
CA LEU A 468 0.01 -0.02 4.39
C LEU A 468 -0.44 -0.86 3.17
N PRO A 469 0.42 -1.69 2.58
CA PRO A 469 0.05 -2.45 1.38
C PRO A 469 -1.06 -3.47 1.65
N GLU A 470 -1.17 -3.98 2.88
CA GLU A 470 -2.18 -4.96 3.26
C GLU A 470 -3.60 -4.38 3.29
N GLU A 471 -3.73 -3.06 3.43
CA GLU A 471 -5.03 -2.39 3.30
C GLU A 471 -5.60 -2.54 1.89
N ALA A 472 -4.76 -2.47 0.86
CA ALA A 472 -5.18 -2.70 -0.53
C ALA A 472 -5.63 -4.16 -0.76
N TRP A 473 -4.95 -5.13 -0.13
CA TRP A 473 -5.37 -6.54 -0.16
C TRP A 473 -6.70 -6.75 0.54
N SER A 474 -6.91 -6.13 1.69
CA SER A 474 -8.17 -6.17 2.43
C SER A 474 -9.32 -5.55 1.63
N ASP A 475 -9.09 -4.42 0.96
CA ASP A 475 -10.07 -3.78 0.08
C ASP A 475 -10.37 -4.67 -1.14
N HIS A 476 -9.34 -5.25 -1.76
CA HIS A 476 -9.52 -6.16 -2.89
C HIS A 476 -10.38 -7.38 -2.53
N ARG A 477 -10.12 -8.03 -1.39
CA ARG A 477 -10.96 -9.14 -0.89
C ARG A 477 -12.40 -8.71 -0.64
N ARG A 478 -12.60 -7.48 -0.19
CA ARG A 478 -13.91 -6.94 0.17
C ARG A 478 -14.77 -6.58 -1.03
N ILE A 479 -14.19 -5.94 -2.04
CA ILE A 479 -14.96 -5.38 -3.18
C ILE A 479 -14.35 -5.61 -4.56
N GLY A 480 -13.20 -6.27 -4.66
CA GLY A 480 -12.49 -6.48 -5.92
C GLY A 480 -11.71 -5.26 -6.43
N LEU A 481 -11.44 -4.27 -5.57
CA LEU A 481 -10.66 -3.07 -5.89
C LEU A 481 -9.56 -2.85 -4.84
N PRO A 482 -8.39 -2.30 -5.23
CA PRO A 482 -8.00 -1.96 -6.61
C PRO A 482 -7.91 -3.20 -7.50
N PHE A 483 -7.80 -2.99 -8.81
CA PHE A 483 -7.58 -4.09 -9.75
C PHE A 483 -6.24 -4.78 -9.43
N PHE A 484 -6.30 -6.10 -9.24
CA PHE A 484 -5.12 -6.95 -9.15
C PHE A 484 -5.07 -7.88 -10.36
N GLU A 485 -3.93 -7.95 -10.99
CA GLU A 485 -3.66 -8.95 -12.03
C GLU A 485 -3.33 -10.31 -11.41
N ASN A 486 -3.68 -11.38 -12.12
CA ASN A 486 -3.18 -12.71 -11.81
C ASN A 486 -1.76 -12.84 -12.35
N GLN A 487 -0.87 -13.41 -11.59
CA GLN A 487 0.47 -13.71 -12.08
C GLN A 487 0.40 -14.67 -13.28
N ALA A 488 1.25 -14.42 -14.26
CA ALA A 488 1.29 -15.24 -15.46
C ALA A 488 1.77 -16.67 -15.19
N VAL A 489 2.56 -16.88 -14.15
CA VAL A 489 2.95 -18.20 -13.63
C VAL A 489 3.09 -18.11 -12.13
N GLU A 490 2.31 -18.91 -11.43
CA GLU A 490 2.65 -19.30 -10.06
C GLU A 490 3.54 -20.53 -10.13
N LYS A 491 4.68 -20.48 -9.49
CA LYS A 491 5.49 -21.69 -9.23
C LYS A 491 5.28 -22.05 -7.78
N ASP A 492 4.88 -23.30 -7.54
CA ASP A 492 4.80 -23.92 -6.24
C ASP A 492 6.17 -23.94 -5.52
#